data_13b27dc09aed0e55b2a860a16e7d3edc
#
_entry.id   13b27dc09aed0e55b2a860a16e7d3edc
#
_cell.length_a   1.000
_cell.length_b   1.000
_cell.length_c   1.000
_cell.angle_alpha   90.00
_cell.angle_beta   90.00
_cell.angle_gamma   90.00
#
_symmetry.space_group_name_H-M   'P 1'
#
loop_
_entity.id
_entity.type
_entity.pdbx_description
1 polymer ?
#
loop_
_entity_poly.entity_id
_entity_poly.type
_entity_poly.pdbx_seq_one_letter_code
_entity_poly.pdbx_strand_id
1 'polypeptide(L)'
;MNSIERKMIDVLKELKEEYGVFEIKAEFEAEGSRMEEMMRLKDVTSKLDLPIILKIGGVEAVTDMFNALSIGVTGIIAPMAETPFAVSKFLNSIKSFIPKDNAEDIGFAINIETLTAYKNLDEILALESIKQLQAITIGRVDMVSSMQGDRSIVNSQELLIMCEDIFRKAKAKNLKCGLGGAISTESIDFIKYLANKKL
;
A
#
# COMPACT_ATOMS: atom_id res chain seq x y z
N MET A 1 -8.45 24.86 -9.93
CA MET A 1 -9.18 23.64 -10.32
C MET A 1 -9.78 23.82 -11.68
N ASN A 2 -9.47 22.94 -12.63
CA ASN A 2 -9.97 22.98 -14.01
C ASN A 2 -11.24 22.12 -14.19
N SER A 3 -11.75 22.03 -15.43
CA SER A 3 -12.99 21.28 -15.72
C SER A 3 -12.84 19.76 -15.53
N ILE A 4 -11.65 19.21 -15.76
CA ILE A 4 -11.36 17.78 -15.57
C ILE A 4 -11.36 17.45 -14.09
N GLU A 5 -10.69 18.26 -13.27
CA GLU A 5 -10.64 18.09 -11.82
C GLU A 5 -12.04 18.17 -11.18
N ARG A 6 -12.91 19.05 -11.68
CA ARG A 6 -14.32 19.07 -11.23
C ARG A 6 -15.05 17.77 -11.56
N LYS A 7 -14.86 17.22 -12.77
CA LYS A 7 -15.41 15.92 -13.13
C LYS A 7 -14.85 14.78 -12.29
N MET A 8 -13.56 14.85 -11.93
CA MET A 8 -12.96 13.87 -11.01
C MET A 8 -13.66 13.90 -9.65
N ILE A 9 -13.99 15.08 -9.11
CA ILE A 9 -14.74 15.20 -7.85
C ILE A 9 -16.11 14.53 -7.98
N ASP A 10 -16.84 14.79 -9.07
CA ASP A 10 -18.17 14.21 -9.27
C ASP A 10 -18.09 12.66 -9.29
N VAL A 11 -17.13 12.10 -10.03
CA VAL A 11 -16.91 10.65 -10.10
C VAL A 11 -16.47 10.08 -8.73
N LEU A 12 -15.53 10.73 -8.04
CA LEU A 12 -15.08 10.30 -6.73
C LEU A 12 -16.18 10.35 -5.68
N LYS A 13 -17.10 11.33 -5.78
CA LYS A 13 -18.26 11.40 -4.91
C LYS A 13 -19.16 10.17 -5.10
N GLU A 14 -19.47 9.82 -6.33
CA GLU A 14 -20.23 8.60 -6.63
C GLU A 14 -19.53 7.35 -6.11
N LEU A 15 -18.21 7.22 -6.36
CA LEU A 15 -17.42 6.09 -5.89
C LEU A 15 -17.42 5.98 -4.36
N LYS A 16 -17.36 7.11 -3.64
CA LYS A 16 -17.43 7.15 -2.19
C LYS A 16 -18.82 6.73 -1.68
N GLU A 17 -19.88 7.30 -2.23
CA GLU A 17 -21.24 7.14 -1.73
C GLU A 17 -21.86 5.80 -2.12
N GLU A 18 -21.61 5.31 -3.35
CA GLU A 18 -22.27 4.12 -3.90
C GLU A 18 -21.37 2.87 -3.86
N TYR A 19 -20.05 3.04 -3.93
CA TYR A 19 -19.12 1.91 -4.07
C TYR A 19 -18.15 1.74 -2.88
N GLY A 20 -18.28 2.60 -1.86
CA GLY A 20 -17.53 2.46 -0.61
C GLY A 20 -16.04 2.78 -0.72
N VAL A 21 -15.63 3.61 -1.68
CA VAL A 21 -14.27 4.15 -1.72
C VAL A 21 -14.05 5.05 -0.51
N PHE A 22 -13.04 4.75 0.30
CA PHE A 22 -12.77 5.45 1.55
C PHE A 22 -11.38 6.10 1.60
N GLU A 23 -10.50 5.77 0.66
CA GLU A 23 -9.16 6.36 0.53
C GLU A 23 -8.64 6.24 -0.90
N ILE A 24 -7.70 7.09 -1.27
CA ILE A 24 -7.05 7.09 -2.58
C ILE A 24 -5.59 6.71 -2.41
N LYS A 25 -5.15 5.69 -3.14
CA LYS A 25 -3.73 5.33 -3.23
C LYS A 25 -3.08 6.06 -4.39
N ALA A 26 -1.94 6.69 -4.12
CA ALA A 26 -1.07 7.29 -5.11
C ALA A 26 0.37 6.78 -4.91
N GLU A 27 1.24 6.99 -5.89
CA GLU A 27 2.61 6.51 -5.77
C GLU A 27 3.63 7.38 -6.52
N PHE A 28 4.83 7.48 -5.93
CA PHE A 28 6.01 8.07 -6.56
C PHE A 28 6.87 7.04 -7.31
N GLU A 29 6.69 5.76 -7.02
CA GLU A 29 7.47 4.66 -7.59
C GLU A 29 7.20 4.49 -9.10
N ALA A 30 6.41 3.49 -9.48
CA ALA A 30 6.23 3.09 -10.88
C ALA A 30 5.43 4.10 -11.71
N GLU A 31 4.50 4.84 -11.09
CA GLU A 31 3.74 5.89 -11.78
C GLU A 31 4.58 7.16 -11.97
N GLY A 32 5.65 7.35 -11.18
CA GLY A 32 6.52 8.49 -11.28
C GLY A 32 5.81 9.83 -11.12
N SER A 33 4.77 9.87 -10.29
CA SER A 33 3.97 11.08 -10.08
C SER A 33 4.82 12.23 -9.58
N ARG A 34 4.66 13.41 -10.16
CA ARG A 34 5.36 14.60 -9.72
C ARG A 34 4.61 15.30 -8.60
N MET A 35 5.32 16.12 -7.83
CA MET A 35 4.73 16.82 -6.69
C MET A 35 3.54 17.70 -7.09
N GLU A 36 3.60 18.38 -8.25
CA GLU A 36 2.51 19.20 -8.76
C GLU A 36 1.25 18.38 -9.04
N GLU A 37 1.41 17.16 -9.55
CA GLU A 37 0.29 16.24 -9.81
C GLU A 37 -0.32 15.75 -8.49
N MET A 38 0.51 15.45 -7.51
CA MET A 38 0.07 15.06 -6.18
C MET A 38 -0.69 16.18 -5.46
N MET A 39 -0.24 17.42 -5.56
CA MET A 39 -0.95 18.56 -4.99
C MET A 39 -2.32 18.78 -5.64
N ARG A 40 -2.42 18.56 -6.97
CA ARG A 40 -3.72 18.63 -7.67
C ARG A 40 -4.65 17.50 -7.26
N LEU A 41 -4.10 16.27 -7.08
CA LEU A 41 -4.87 15.16 -6.54
C LEU A 41 -5.37 15.48 -5.12
N LYS A 42 -4.52 16.05 -4.27
CA LYS A 42 -4.90 16.50 -2.92
C LYS A 42 -6.03 17.52 -2.95
N ASP A 43 -5.99 18.49 -3.87
CA ASP A 43 -7.07 19.47 -4.02
C ASP A 43 -8.41 18.79 -4.35
N VAL A 44 -8.39 17.77 -5.21
CA VAL A 44 -9.58 17.00 -5.59
C VAL A 44 -10.10 16.17 -4.42
N THR A 45 -9.25 15.38 -3.78
CA THR A 45 -9.64 14.44 -2.71
C THR A 45 -10.11 15.18 -1.46
N SER A 46 -9.53 16.34 -1.15
CA SER A 46 -9.91 17.17 -0.01
C SER A 46 -11.33 17.71 -0.07
N LYS A 47 -11.91 17.82 -1.29
CA LYS A 47 -13.31 18.27 -1.46
C LYS A 47 -14.31 17.22 -0.97
N LEU A 48 -13.86 16.00 -0.78
CA LEU A 48 -14.70 14.85 -0.41
C LEU A 48 -14.21 14.19 0.91
N ASP A 49 -13.28 14.83 1.62
CA ASP A 49 -12.64 14.26 2.81
C ASP A 49 -12.13 12.82 2.57
N LEU A 50 -11.53 12.60 1.37
CA LEU A 50 -10.89 11.35 1.03
C LEU A 50 -9.39 11.45 1.36
N PRO A 51 -8.88 10.62 2.28
CA PRO A 51 -7.47 10.58 2.58
C PRO A 51 -6.64 10.01 1.43
N ILE A 52 -5.36 10.37 1.39
CA ILE A 52 -4.39 9.83 0.44
C ILE A 52 -3.42 8.92 1.19
N ILE A 53 -3.23 7.71 0.68
CA ILE A 53 -2.11 6.83 1.02
C ILE A 53 -1.09 6.92 -0.09
N LEU A 54 0.18 7.09 0.27
CA LEU A 54 1.27 7.26 -0.68
C LEU A 54 2.25 6.08 -0.63
N LYS A 55 2.47 5.41 -1.76
CA LYS A 55 3.58 4.49 -1.94
C LYS A 55 4.82 5.27 -2.36
N ILE A 56 5.86 5.23 -1.53
CA ILE A 56 7.14 5.91 -1.77
C ILE A 56 8.03 5.10 -2.71
N GLY A 57 9.08 5.70 -3.26
CA GLY A 57 9.96 5.09 -4.27
C GLY A 57 10.91 4.00 -3.75
N GLY A 58 10.93 3.76 -2.44
CA GLY A 58 11.77 2.72 -1.84
C GLY A 58 11.79 2.82 -0.32
N VAL A 59 12.36 1.82 0.35
CA VAL A 59 12.37 1.70 1.82
C VAL A 59 13.08 2.86 2.54
N GLU A 60 13.97 3.57 1.87
CA GLU A 60 14.67 4.76 2.39
C GLU A 60 14.50 5.99 1.48
N ALA A 61 13.38 6.11 0.77
CA ALA A 61 13.08 7.27 -0.07
C ALA A 61 12.73 8.49 0.80
N VAL A 62 13.73 9.08 1.46
CA VAL A 62 13.58 10.17 2.44
C VAL A 62 12.91 11.41 1.82
N THR A 63 13.28 11.76 0.59
CA THR A 63 12.64 12.87 -0.14
C THR A 63 11.15 12.64 -0.30
N ASP A 64 10.73 11.40 -0.58
CA ASP A 64 9.32 11.07 -0.72
C ASP A 64 8.58 11.13 0.62
N MET A 65 9.26 10.79 1.73
CA MET A 65 8.69 10.97 3.08
C MET A 65 8.43 12.46 3.37
N PHE A 66 9.36 13.35 3.02
CA PHE A 66 9.13 14.80 3.17
C PHE A 66 8.01 15.30 2.25
N ASN A 67 7.94 14.80 1.02
CA ASN A 67 6.86 15.13 0.11
C ASN A 67 5.51 14.61 0.66
N ALA A 68 5.47 13.41 1.24
CA ALA A 68 4.29 12.86 1.90
C ALA A 68 3.76 13.76 3.02
N LEU A 69 4.66 14.28 3.87
CA LEU A 69 4.30 15.25 4.90
C LEU A 69 3.73 16.55 4.30
N SER A 70 4.34 17.05 3.22
CA SER A 70 3.89 18.27 2.54
C SER A 70 2.50 18.11 1.90
N ILE A 71 2.18 16.93 1.37
CA ILE A 71 0.86 16.58 0.81
C ILE A 71 -0.17 16.38 1.94
N GLY A 72 0.28 16.05 3.15
CA GLY A 72 -0.61 15.69 4.25
C GLY A 72 -1.30 14.35 4.00
N VAL A 73 -0.51 13.30 3.71
CA VAL A 73 -1.02 11.95 3.54
C VAL A 73 -1.36 11.31 4.88
N THR A 74 -2.27 10.36 4.89
CA THR A 74 -2.65 9.59 6.08
C THR A 74 -1.99 8.22 6.14
N GLY A 75 -1.28 7.83 5.09
CA GLY A 75 -0.54 6.57 5.06
C GLY A 75 0.68 6.63 4.15
N ILE A 76 1.73 5.92 4.53
CA ILE A 76 2.96 5.74 3.74
C ILE A 76 3.23 4.24 3.60
N ILE A 77 3.41 3.79 2.35
CA ILE A 77 3.70 2.40 2.02
C ILE A 77 5.11 2.33 1.42
N ALA A 78 5.97 1.49 2.01
CA ALA A 78 7.26 1.18 1.42
C ALA A 78 7.14 -0.04 0.48
N PRO A 79 7.52 0.09 -0.80
CA PRO A 79 7.58 -1.02 -1.73
C PRO A 79 8.80 -1.90 -1.49
N MET A 80 8.84 -3.06 -2.12
CA MET A 80 10.02 -3.93 -2.19
C MET A 80 10.69 -4.21 -0.83
N ALA A 81 9.89 -4.41 0.20
CA ALA A 81 10.35 -4.70 1.55
C ALA A 81 10.77 -6.17 1.68
N GLU A 82 11.90 -6.53 1.05
CA GLU A 82 12.29 -7.92 0.77
C GLU A 82 13.03 -8.63 1.90
N THR A 83 13.61 -7.88 2.83
CA THR A 83 14.45 -8.45 3.90
C THR A 83 14.18 -7.78 5.24
N PRO A 84 14.47 -8.44 6.37
CA PRO A 84 14.42 -7.82 7.69
C PRO A 84 15.25 -6.53 7.76
N PHE A 85 16.41 -6.51 7.09
CA PHE A 85 17.26 -5.32 7.04
C PHE A 85 16.57 -4.16 6.30
N ALA A 86 15.97 -4.41 5.12
CA ALA A 86 15.24 -3.39 4.37
C ALA A 86 14.07 -2.81 5.18
N VAL A 87 13.28 -3.68 5.84
CA VAL A 87 12.19 -3.24 6.72
C VAL A 87 12.72 -2.41 7.90
N SER A 88 13.82 -2.84 8.52
CA SER A 88 14.46 -2.08 9.60
C SER A 88 14.92 -0.69 9.14
N LYS A 89 15.42 -0.57 7.91
CA LYS A 89 15.81 0.73 7.31
C LYS A 89 14.59 1.64 7.16
N PHE A 90 13.46 1.13 6.66
CA PHE A 90 12.21 1.89 6.57
C PHE A 90 11.74 2.39 7.94
N LEU A 91 11.67 1.50 8.92
CA LEU A 91 11.22 1.83 10.27
C LEU A 91 12.15 2.83 10.99
N ASN A 92 13.46 2.74 10.74
CA ASN A 92 14.41 3.72 11.25
C ASN A 92 14.29 5.08 10.54
N SER A 93 14.00 5.08 9.24
CA SER A 93 13.75 6.32 8.49
C SER A 93 12.52 7.07 9.02
N ILE A 94 11.44 6.36 9.36
CA ILE A 94 10.27 6.95 10.02
C ILE A 94 10.70 7.69 11.30
N LYS A 95 11.46 7.01 12.18
CA LYS A 95 11.92 7.60 13.44
C LYS A 95 12.84 8.81 13.27
N SER A 96 13.64 8.81 12.21
CA SER A 96 14.68 9.81 11.98
C SER A 96 14.15 11.06 11.27
N PHE A 97 13.15 10.89 10.40
CA PHE A 97 12.75 11.94 9.46
C PHE A 97 11.30 12.40 9.59
N ILE A 98 10.42 11.61 10.24
CA ILE A 98 9.02 12.00 10.46
C ILE A 98 8.88 12.50 11.89
N PRO A 99 8.44 13.76 12.11
CA PRO A 99 8.16 14.29 13.44
C PRO A 99 7.14 13.42 14.18
N LYS A 100 7.26 13.32 15.50
CA LYS A 100 6.43 12.41 16.30
C LYS A 100 4.94 12.70 16.20
N ASP A 101 4.55 13.95 16.21
CA ASP A 101 3.18 14.43 16.03
C ASP A 101 2.61 13.98 14.68
N ASN A 102 3.37 14.10 13.59
CA ASN A 102 2.95 13.60 12.28
C ASN A 102 2.89 12.06 12.24
N ALA A 103 3.84 11.40 12.89
CA ALA A 103 3.89 9.93 12.90
C ALA A 103 2.69 9.29 13.65
N GLU A 104 2.05 10.01 14.58
CA GLU A 104 0.85 9.56 15.29
C GLU A 104 -0.38 9.56 14.36
N ASP A 105 -0.41 10.43 13.35
CA ASP A 105 -1.52 10.58 12.41
C ASP A 105 -1.33 9.81 11.10
N ILE A 106 -0.14 9.24 10.87
CA ILE A 106 0.20 8.54 9.62
C ILE A 106 0.29 7.03 9.85
N GLY A 107 -0.45 6.27 9.04
CA GLY A 107 -0.34 4.82 8.95
C GLY A 107 0.90 4.38 8.16
N PHE A 108 1.70 3.45 8.69
CA PHE A 108 2.85 2.90 7.98
C PHE A 108 2.59 1.45 7.57
N ALA A 109 2.92 1.13 6.32
CA ALA A 109 2.76 -0.19 5.77
C ALA A 109 3.96 -0.57 4.88
N ILE A 110 4.10 -1.86 4.62
CA ILE A 110 5.07 -2.40 3.66
C ILE A 110 4.36 -3.26 2.63
N ASN A 111 4.92 -3.34 1.43
CA ASN A 111 4.51 -4.29 0.43
C ASN A 111 5.34 -5.58 0.52
N ILE A 112 4.64 -6.70 0.59
CA ILE A 112 5.18 -8.05 0.35
C ILE A 112 4.77 -8.41 -1.08
N GLU A 113 5.67 -8.22 -2.01
CA GLU A 113 5.35 -8.26 -3.45
C GLU A 113 6.40 -8.98 -4.29
N THR A 114 7.30 -9.74 -3.66
CA THR A 114 8.26 -10.60 -4.34
C THR A 114 8.41 -11.94 -3.64
N LEU A 115 8.89 -12.96 -4.37
CA LEU A 115 9.25 -14.26 -3.78
C LEU A 115 10.31 -14.12 -2.68
N THR A 116 11.23 -13.15 -2.82
CA THR A 116 12.24 -12.87 -1.81
C THR A 116 11.58 -12.38 -0.53
N ALA A 117 10.66 -11.41 -0.63
CA ALA A 117 9.89 -10.92 0.52
C ALA A 117 9.07 -12.04 1.17
N TYR A 118 8.42 -12.89 0.38
CA TYR A 118 7.65 -14.01 0.89
C TYR A 118 8.51 -15.03 1.63
N LYS A 119 9.67 -15.40 1.08
CA LYS A 119 10.62 -16.34 1.74
C LYS A 119 11.15 -15.79 3.07
N ASN A 120 11.35 -14.49 3.17
CA ASN A 120 11.84 -13.80 4.36
C ASN A 120 10.72 -13.34 5.31
N LEU A 121 9.46 -13.65 5.03
CA LEU A 121 8.31 -13.10 5.76
C LEU A 121 8.37 -13.39 7.26
N ASP A 122 8.72 -14.60 7.65
CA ASP A 122 8.78 -14.99 9.06
C ASP A 122 9.86 -14.19 9.82
N GLU A 123 11.01 -13.95 9.21
CA GLU A 123 12.07 -13.13 9.78
C GLU A 123 11.69 -11.64 9.82
N ILE A 124 11.01 -11.14 8.78
CA ILE A 124 10.46 -9.78 8.74
C ILE A 124 9.46 -9.59 9.89
N LEU A 125 8.53 -10.52 10.07
CA LEU A 125 7.52 -10.46 11.12
C LEU A 125 8.07 -10.72 12.54
N ALA A 126 9.28 -11.27 12.64
CA ALA A 126 9.97 -11.45 13.91
C ALA A 126 10.67 -10.19 14.42
N LEU A 127 10.81 -9.15 13.59
CA LEU A 127 11.42 -7.89 14.03
C LEU A 127 10.64 -7.28 15.20
N GLU A 128 11.32 -6.89 16.27
CA GLU A 128 10.69 -6.22 17.42
C GLU A 128 10.01 -4.91 17.01
N SER A 129 10.58 -4.22 16.02
CA SER A 129 10.08 -2.95 15.51
C SER A 129 8.86 -3.09 14.58
N ILE A 130 8.46 -4.31 14.21
CA ILE A 130 7.32 -4.55 13.29
C ILE A 130 6.01 -3.95 13.80
N LYS A 131 5.85 -3.83 15.10
CA LYS A 131 4.70 -3.19 15.77
C LYS A 131 4.47 -1.72 15.40
N GLN A 132 5.43 -1.07 14.74
CA GLN A 132 5.28 0.29 14.21
C GLN A 132 4.47 0.30 12.90
N LEU A 133 4.36 -0.84 12.22
CA LEU A 133 3.48 -0.96 11.06
C LEU A 133 2.03 -1.16 11.50
N GLN A 134 1.12 -0.64 10.71
CA GLN A 134 -0.32 -0.91 10.84
C GLN A 134 -0.79 -1.94 9.83
N ALA A 135 -0.09 -2.10 8.70
CA ALA A 135 -0.55 -2.98 7.64
C ALA A 135 0.60 -3.63 6.85
N ILE A 136 0.26 -4.74 6.22
CA ILE A 136 1.00 -5.34 5.11
C ILE A 136 0.08 -5.35 3.89
N THR A 137 0.64 -4.96 2.73
CA THR A 137 -0.07 -5.02 1.46
C THR A 137 0.63 -6.01 0.53
N ILE A 138 -0.13 -6.78 -0.23
CA ILE A 138 0.40 -7.67 -1.26
C ILE A 138 0.23 -6.99 -2.63
N GLY A 139 1.34 -6.82 -3.35
CA GLY A 139 1.37 -6.37 -4.75
C GLY A 139 1.41 -7.60 -5.66
N ARG A 140 0.24 -8.03 -6.17
CA ARG A 140 0.13 -9.30 -6.93
C ARG A 140 0.87 -9.26 -8.27
N VAL A 141 0.92 -8.12 -8.94
CA VAL A 141 1.61 -7.99 -10.24
C VAL A 141 3.10 -8.19 -10.08
N ASP A 142 3.71 -7.51 -9.11
CA ASP A 142 5.14 -7.63 -8.82
C ASP A 142 5.48 -9.02 -8.27
N MET A 143 4.60 -9.59 -7.43
CA MET A 143 4.76 -10.96 -6.94
C MET A 143 4.84 -11.95 -8.12
N VAL A 144 3.88 -11.88 -9.05
CA VAL A 144 3.87 -12.76 -10.23
C VAL A 144 5.10 -12.51 -11.12
N SER A 145 5.50 -11.27 -11.32
CA SER A 145 6.71 -10.93 -12.07
C SER A 145 7.96 -11.53 -11.43
N SER A 146 8.05 -11.50 -10.09
CA SER A 146 9.16 -12.11 -9.34
C SER A 146 9.17 -13.65 -9.43
N MET A 147 8.03 -14.27 -9.72
CA MET A 147 7.87 -15.70 -10.02
C MET A 147 8.22 -16.04 -11.48
N GLN A 148 8.66 -15.07 -12.27
CA GLN A 148 8.85 -15.18 -13.73
C GLN A 148 7.54 -15.52 -14.48
N GLY A 149 6.41 -15.18 -13.88
CA GLY A 149 5.09 -15.39 -14.45
C GLY A 149 4.57 -14.17 -15.21
N ASP A 150 3.52 -14.40 -15.99
CA ASP A 150 2.80 -13.36 -16.73
C ASP A 150 1.65 -12.80 -15.87
N ARG A 151 1.28 -11.55 -16.13
CA ARG A 151 0.18 -10.86 -15.43
C ARG A 151 -1.16 -11.62 -15.47
N SER A 152 -1.36 -12.53 -16.43
CA SER A 152 -2.58 -13.36 -16.51
C SER A 152 -2.77 -14.29 -15.32
N ILE A 153 -1.69 -14.64 -14.59
CA ILE A 153 -1.76 -15.56 -13.45
C ILE A 153 -1.96 -14.86 -12.08
N VAL A 154 -2.30 -13.57 -12.06
CA VAL A 154 -2.55 -12.82 -10.79
C VAL A 154 -3.73 -13.35 -9.96
N ASN A 155 -4.58 -14.18 -10.55
CA ASN A 155 -5.68 -14.87 -9.87
C ASN A 155 -5.43 -16.39 -9.74
N SER A 156 -4.17 -16.85 -9.92
CA SER A 156 -3.86 -18.28 -9.83
C SER A 156 -4.04 -18.84 -8.41
N GLN A 157 -4.28 -20.14 -8.33
CA GLN A 157 -4.38 -20.87 -7.05
C GLN A 157 -3.07 -20.80 -6.25
N GLU A 158 -1.93 -20.82 -6.92
CA GLU A 158 -0.62 -20.70 -6.28
C GLU A 158 -0.49 -19.35 -5.56
N LEU A 159 -0.82 -18.26 -6.25
CA LEU A 159 -0.77 -16.93 -5.64
C LEU A 159 -1.80 -16.77 -4.52
N LEU A 160 -2.97 -17.39 -4.66
CA LEU A 160 -4.00 -17.36 -3.61
C LEU A 160 -3.50 -18.01 -2.31
N ILE A 161 -2.82 -19.15 -2.40
CA ILE A 161 -2.23 -19.84 -1.24
C ILE A 161 -1.15 -18.97 -0.58
N MET A 162 -0.31 -18.31 -1.38
CA MET A 162 0.69 -17.37 -0.84
C MET A 162 0.04 -16.18 -0.13
N CYS A 163 -0.97 -15.58 -0.74
CA CYS A 163 -1.72 -14.47 -0.12
C CYS A 163 -2.38 -14.88 1.20
N GLU A 164 -2.97 -16.08 1.23
CA GLU A 164 -3.56 -16.64 2.45
C GLU A 164 -2.52 -16.79 3.57
N ASP A 165 -1.34 -17.36 3.26
CA ASP A 165 -0.27 -17.53 4.24
C ASP A 165 0.25 -16.19 4.76
N ILE A 166 0.51 -15.22 3.85
CA ILE A 166 0.96 -13.88 4.22
C ILE A 166 -0.06 -13.22 5.16
N PHE A 167 -1.34 -13.23 4.80
CA PHE A 167 -2.37 -12.57 5.60
C PHE A 167 -2.57 -13.24 6.96
N ARG A 168 -2.57 -14.57 7.00
CA ARG A 168 -2.65 -15.32 8.25
C ARG A 168 -1.50 -14.95 9.20
N LYS A 169 -0.27 -14.88 8.71
CA LYS A 169 0.92 -14.50 9.48
C LYS A 169 0.88 -13.03 9.91
N ALA A 170 0.48 -12.11 9.03
CA ALA A 170 0.34 -10.69 9.33
C ALA A 170 -0.71 -10.45 10.42
N LYS A 171 -1.87 -11.08 10.32
CA LYS A 171 -2.92 -10.98 11.34
C LYS A 171 -2.51 -11.53 12.70
N ALA A 172 -1.68 -12.57 12.74
CA ALA A 172 -1.11 -13.07 14.00
C ALA A 172 -0.20 -12.03 14.70
N LYS A 173 0.23 -10.99 13.96
CA LYS A 173 0.96 -9.83 14.48
C LYS A 173 0.10 -8.58 14.65
N ASN A 174 -1.23 -8.72 14.56
CA ASN A 174 -2.22 -7.63 14.62
C ASN A 174 -2.07 -6.59 13.49
N LEU A 175 -1.52 -6.98 12.33
CA LEU A 175 -1.41 -6.12 11.18
C LEU A 175 -2.67 -6.23 10.30
N LYS A 176 -3.11 -5.09 9.77
CA LYS A 176 -4.13 -5.06 8.71
C LYS A 176 -3.55 -5.64 7.42
N CYS A 177 -4.42 -6.17 6.58
CA CYS A 177 -4.03 -6.78 5.31
C CYS A 177 -4.67 -6.04 4.14
N GLY A 178 -3.86 -5.71 3.15
CA GLY A 178 -4.29 -5.09 1.90
C GLY A 178 -3.89 -5.94 0.69
N LEU A 179 -4.68 -5.91 -0.36
CA LEU A 179 -4.43 -6.60 -1.62
C LEU A 179 -4.49 -5.61 -2.77
N GLY A 180 -3.44 -5.59 -3.59
CA GLY A 180 -3.35 -4.76 -4.78
C GLY A 180 -2.85 -5.53 -6.01
N GLY A 181 -2.70 -4.79 -7.12
CA GLY A 181 -2.19 -5.32 -8.39
C GLY A 181 -3.26 -6.02 -9.22
N ALA A 182 -3.60 -5.43 -10.36
CA ALA A 182 -4.55 -5.96 -11.36
C ALA A 182 -5.90 -6.40 -10.78
N ILE A 183 -6.47 -5.61 -9.86
CA ILE A 183 -7.82 -5.85 -9.35
C ILE A 183 -8.83 -5.56 -10.46
N SER A 184 -9.68 -6.54 -10.75
CA SER A 184 -10.75 -6.46 -11.75
C SER A 184 -11.93 -7.33 -11.33
N THR A 185 -12.96 -7.39 -12.17
CA THR A 185 -14.10 -8.31 -11.97
C THR A 185 -13.67 -9.78 -11.91
N GLU A 186 -12.59 -10.15 -12.58
CA GLU A 186 -12.01 -11.50 -12.53
C GLU A 186 -11.37 -11.85 -11.18
N SER A 187 -11.09 -10.83 -10.35
CA SER A 187 -10.52 -11.03 -9.01
C SER A 187 -11.59 -11.28 -7.93
N ILE A 188 -12.87 -11.24 -8.26
CA ILE A 188 -13.97 -11.32 -7.28
C ILE A 188 -13.89 -12.61 -6.46
N ASP A 189 -13.72 -13.75 -7.09
CA ASP A 189 -13.69 -15.04 -6.38
C ASP A 189 -12.44 -15.18 -5.52
N PHE A 190 -11.30 -14.68 -6.01
CA PHE A 190 -10.05 -14.60 -5.26
C PHE A 190 -10.21 -13.75 -3.97
N ILE A 191 -10.80 -12.57 -4.10
CA ILE A 191 -11.02 -11.66 -2.96
C ILE A 191 -12.05 -12.24 -1.99
N LYS A 192 -13.17 -12.79 -2.49
CA LYS A 192 -14.20 -13.41 -1.66
C LYS A 192 -13.65 -14.60 -0.86
N TYR A 193 -12.77 -15.39 -1.45
CA TYR A 193 -12.14 -16.51 -0.75
C TYR A 193 -11.35 -16.02 0.48
N LEU A 194 -10.49 -14.99 0.32
CA LEU A 194 -9.73 -14.42 1.43
C LEU A 194 -10.65 -13.78 2.48
N ALA A 195 -11.65 -13.03 2.06
CA ALA A 195 -12.61 -12.37 2.94
C ALA A 195 -13.43 -13.39 3.77
N ASN A 196 -13.87 -14.50 3.17
CA ASN A 196 -14.61 -15.56 3.85
C ASN A 196 -13.78 -16.25 4.93
N LYS A 197 -12.46 -16.29 4.77
CA LYS A 197 -11.52 -16.77 5.80
C LYS A 197 -11.22 -15.72 6.87
N LYS A 198 -11.86 -14.55 6.80
CA LYS A 198 -11.59 -13.39 7.68
C LYS A 198 -10.12 -12.94 7.63
N LEU A 199 -9.51 -13.05 6.45
CA LEU A 199 -8.14 -12.66 6.16
C LEU A 199 -8.09 -11.28 5.49
#